data_e5d43945a3431af881491ab835577ce0
#
_entry.id   e5d43945a3431af881491ab835577ce0
#
_cell.length_a   1.000
_cell.length_b   1.000
_cell.length_c   1.000
_cell.angle_alpha   90.00
_cell.angle_beta   90.00
_cell.angle_gamma   90.00
#
_symmetry.space_group_name_H-M   'P 1'
#
loop_
_entity.id
_entity.type
_entity.pdbx_description
1 polymer ?
#
loop_
_entity_poly.entity_id
_entity_poly.type
_entity_poly.pdbx_seq_one_letter_code
_entity_poly.pdbx_strand_id
1 'polypeptide(L)'
;MKVLSDKQNEALEKMKNLAAELGSEAAACKQAGISQSVYTAVKKGTYTGDVDKQLAKVIDYFATKEAAAVLYAGTGYVPTTISSDVQKVIRNCQLQGGLAIACGDAGIGKTEACKEYSRQHSTTCVYVTVNPCIKSAKAVLELIGAQINVSSGSVSRLWLDITAKLSDGMVIIIDEAQHLTYKTIESLRSICDHFDAKGQTLGIAFVGNETTVNQLGGKQKAEFAQIRNRTKNTRIYSSKKVQRSDIELLFPDLVNDVPALEFMLRIAQSSQAVRGAVNLYSNAHDNGNVTHKGLVAMAKYMDMAV
;
A
#
# COMPACT_ATOMS: atom_id res chain seq x y z
N MET A 1 -12.60 -41.87 14.90
CA MET A 1 -12.31 -40.41 14.69
C MET A 1 -11.18 -40.02 15.63
N LYS A 2 -10.12 -39.45 15.10
CA LYS A 2 -9.06 -38.88 15.94
C LYS A 2 -9.62 -37.68 16.70
N VAL A 3 -9.49 -37.61 18.02
CA VAL A 3 -9.90 -36.44 18.80
C VAL A 3 -8.89 -35.32 18.52
N LEU A 4 -9.38 -34.19 18.03
CA LEU A 4 -8.56 -33.02 17.76
C LEU A 4 -8.22 -32.32 19.08
N SER A 5 -7.01 -31.76 19.19
CA SER A 5 -6.60 -30.94 20.32
C SER A 5 -7.32 -29.58 20.32
N ASP A 6 -7.34 -28.89 21.46
CA ASP A 6 -7.95 -27.57 21.60
C ASP A 6 -7.37 -26.58 20.59
N LYS A 7 -6.03 -26.56 20.41
CA LYS A 7 -5.37 -25.71 19.40
C LYS A 7 -5.81 -26.04 17.97
N GLN A 8 -6.06 -27.30 17.67
CA GLN A 8 -6.54 -27.70 16.33
C GLN A 8 -7.99 -27.29 16.09
N ASN A 9 -8.85 -27.41 17.10
CA ASN A 9 -10.22 -26.93 17.05
C ASN A 9 -10.27 -25.40 16.88
N GLU A 10 -9.46 -24.66 17.63
CA GLU A 10 -9.31 -23.21 17.49
C GLU A 10 -8.86 -22.81 16.08
N ALA A 11 -7.90 -23.52 15.51
CA ALA A 11 -7.41 -23.26 14.16
C ALA A 11 -8.52 -23.49 13.10
N LEU A 12 -9.39 -24.50 13.27
CA LEU A 12 -10.53 -24.72 12.39
C LEU A 12 -11.59 -23.61 12.51
N GLU A 13 -11.85 -23.09 13.69
CA GLU A 13 -12.76 -21.92 13.89
C GLU A 13 -12.18 -20.65 13.27
N LYS A 14 -10.88 -20.39 13.45
CA LYS A 14 -10.19 -19.27 12.78
C LYS A 14 -10.27 -19.38 11.26
N MET A 15 -10.13 -20.59 10.69
CA MET A 15 -10.32 -20.83 9.26
C MET A 15 -11.73 -20.54 8.77
N LYS A 16 -12.73 -20.87 9.56
CA LYS A 16 -14.15 -20.59 9.25
C LYS A 16 -14.42 -19.09 9.20
N ASN A 17 -13.88 -18.34 10.17
CA ASN A 17 -13.97 -16.89 10.21
C ASN A 17 -13.27 -16.25 9.00
N LEU A 18 -12.06 -16.69 8.70
CA LEU A 18 -11.30 -16.22 7.53
C LEU A 18 -12.07 -16.53 6.20
N ALA A 19 -12.72 -17.68 6.10
CA ALA A 19 -13.53 -18.01 4.93
C ALA A 19 -14.77 -17.09 4.80
N ALA A 20 -15.36 -16.69 5.92
CA ALA A 20 -16.47 -15.72 5.94
C ALA A 20 -16.00 -14.31 5.51
N GLU A 21 -14.85 -13.87 6.01
CA GLU A 21 -14.24 -12.58 5.62
C GLU A 21 -13.91 -12.52 4.12
N LEU A 22 -13.36 -13.61 3.57
CA LEU A 22 -12.95 -13.67 2.17
C LEU A 22 -14.09 -14.07 1.22
N GLY A 23 -15.27 -14.40 1.75
CA GLY A 23 -16.41 -14.88 0.99
C GLY A 23 -16.17 -16.24 0.30
N SER A 24 -15.07 -16.96 0.64
CA SER A 24 -14.68 -18.21 -0.03
C SER A 24 -13.79 -19.09 0.85
N GLU A 25 -14.24 -20.34 1.07
CA GLU A 25 -13.45 -21.36 1.75
C GLU A 25 -12.17 -21.74 0.96
N ALA A 26 -12.25 -21.71 -0.37
CA ALA A 26 -11.10 -21.95 -1.24
C ALA A 26 -10.00 -20.87 -1.10
N ALA A 27 -10.41 -19.61 -0.98
CA ALA A 27 -9.50 -18.48 -0.78
C ALA A 27 -8.80 -18.59 0.59
N ALA A 28 -9.55 -18.90 1.65
CA ALA A 28 -9.00 -19.11 3.00
C ALA A 28 -7.99 -20.27 3.03
N CYS A 29 -8.32 -21.39 2.42
CA CYS A 29 -7.44 -22.55 2.31
C CYS A 29 -6.13 -22.21 1.56
N LYS A 30 -6.22 -21.45 0.48
CA LYS A 30 -5.05 -20.99 -0.29
C LYS A 30 -4.14 -20.12 0.56
N GLN A 31 -4.69 -19.19 1.35
CA GLN A 31 -3.91 -18.32 2.24
C GLN A 31 -3.23 -19.12 3.36
N ALA A 32 -3.93 -20.07 3.98
CA ALA A 32 -3.40 -20.89 5.06
C ALA A 32 -2.50 -22.07 4.57
N GLY A 33 -2.23 -22.18 3.27
CA GLY A 33 -1.32 -23.20 2.73
C GLY A 33 -1.84 -24.64 2.82
N ILE A 34 -3.18 -24.84 2.88
CA ILE A 34 -3.82 -26.15 2.89
C ILE A 34 -4.72 -26.31 1.66
N SER A 35 -4.80 -27.49 1.05
CA SER A 35 -5.75 -27.70 -0.04
C SER A 35 -7.19 -27.77 0.47
N GLN A 36 -8.15 -27.23 -0.29
CA GLN A 36 -9.56 -27.23 0.11
C GLN A 36 -10.11 -28.64 0.34
N SER A 37 -9.70 -29.61 -0.49
CA SER A 37 -10.12 -31.01 -0.34
C SER A 37 -9.64 -31.62 0.98
N VAL A 38 -8.38 -31.36 1.37
CA VAL A 38 -7.82 -31.81 2.65
C VAL A 38 -8.53 -31.12 3.82
N TYR A 39 -8.72 -29.80 3.76
CA TYR A 39 -9.42 -29.05 4.80
C TYR A 39 -10.86 -29.59 5.01
N THR A 40 -11.60 -29.79 3.94
CA THR A 40 -12.96 -30.34 4.00
C THR A 40 -12.98 -31.78 4.55
N ALA A 41 -12.03 -32.62 4.19
CA ALA A 41 -11.91 -33.98 4.71
C ALA A 41 -11.53 -34.02 6.19
N VAL A 42 -10.63 -33.11 6.65
CA VAL A 42 -10.28 -32.95 8.07
C VAL A 42 -11.49 -32.51 8.87
N LYS A 43 -12.22 -31.49 8.39
CA LYS A 43 -13.44 -30.96 9.02
C LYS A 43 -14.54 -32.00 9.18
N LYS A 44 -14.66 -32.93 8.19
CA LYS A 44 -15.61 -34.06 8.22
C LYS A 44 -15.09 -35.28 8.99
N GLY A 45 -13.85 -35.28 9.44
CA GLY A 45 -13.23 -36.42 10.11
C GLY A 45 -12.94 -37.62 9.20
N THR A 46 -12.94 -37.42 7.87
CA THR A 46 -12.75 -38.47 6.84
C THR A 46 -11.34 -38.47 6.24
N TYR A 47 -10.47 -37.59 6.67
CA TYR A 47 -9.10 -37.52 6.17
C TYR A 47 -8.28 -38.70 6.70
N THR A 48 -7.69 -39.47 5.80
CA THR A 48 -6.90 -40.67 6.14
C THR A 48 -5.40 -40.40 6.27
N GLY A 49 -4.94 -39.20 5.91
CA GLY A 49 -3.55 -38.81 6.04
C GLY A 49 -3.21 -38.23 7.40
N ASP A 50 -2.03 -37.62 7.50
CA ASP A 50 -1.53 -36.98 8.73
C ASP A 50 -2.25 -35.64 9.00
N VAL A 51 -3.28 -35.68 9.84
CA VAL A 51 -4.10 -34.53 10.26
C VAL A 51 -3.24 -33.51 11.01
N ASP A 52 -2.33 -33.97 11.86
CA ASP A 52 -1.48 -33.08 12.70
C ASP A 52 -0.60 -32.20 11.80
N LYS A 53 0.05 -32.83 10.81
CA LYS A 53 0.89 -32.13 9.83
C LYS A 53 0.11 -31.08 9.01
N GLN A 54 -1.14 -31.36 8.65
CA GLN A 54 -1.95 -30.43 7.88
C GLN A 54 -2.44 -29.25 8.75
N LEU A 55 -2.90 -29.54 9.97
CA LEU A 55 -3.37 -28.52 10.89
C LEU A 55 -2.22 -27.69 11.48
N ALA A 56 -1.00 -28.25 11.59
CA ALA A 56 0.19 -27.48 11.97
C ALA A 56 0.42 -26.29 11.02
N LYS A 57 0.24 -26.44 9.69
CA LYS A 57 0.35 -25.34 8.73
C LYS A 57 -0.65 -24.23 9.01
N VAL A 58 -1.87 -24.60 9.34
CA VAL A 58 -2.95 -23.64 9.64
C VAL A 58 -2.65 -22.91 10.96
N ILE A 59 -2.17 -23.64 11.98
CA ILE A 59 -1.76 -23.06 13.27
C ILE A 59 -0.61 -22.09 13.07
N ASP A 60 0.44 -22.47 12.33
CA ASP A 60 1.59 -21.61 12.02
C ASP A 60 1.18 -20.36 11.25
N TYR A 61 0.27 -20.49 10.29
CA TYR A 61 -0.28 -19.36 9.55
C TYR A 61 -0.94 -18.34 10.48
N PHE A 62 -1.84 -18.80 11.38
CA PHE A 62 -2.51 -17.90 12.30
C PHE A 62 -1.56 -17.36 13.37
N ALA A 63 -0.65 -18.17 13.91
CA ALA A 63 0.36 -17.71 14.85
C ALA A 63 1.25 -16.61 14.25
N THR A 64 1.69 -16.79 12.99
CA THR A 64 2.47 -15.77 12.27
C THR A 64 1.63 -14.51 12.03
N LYS A 65 0.36 -14.67 11.63
CA LYS A 65 -0.56 -13.55 11.40
C LYS A 65 -0.85 -12.77 12.70
N GLU A 66 -1.03 -13.47 13.81
CA GLU A 66 -1.24 -12.87 15.15
C GLU A 66 0.02 -12.17 15.66
N ALA A 67 1.19 -12.81 15.53
CA ALA A 67 2.44 -12.16 15.86
C ALA A 67 2.67 -10.89 15.01
N ALA A 68 2.42 -10.97 13.71
CA ALA A 68 2.46 -9.80 12.84
C ALA A 68 1.43 -8.75 13.25
N ALA A 69 0.21 -9.15 13.63
CA ALA A 69 -0.84 -8.23 14.07
C ALA A 69 -0.46 -7.52 15.39
N VAL A 70 0.21 -8.20 16.32
CA VAL A 70 0.75 -7.59 17.56
C VAL A 70 1.84 -6.58 17.20
N LEU A 71 2.74 -6.91 16.28
CA LEU A 71 3.76 -6.00 15.77
C LEU A 71 3.14 -4.78 15.04
N TYR A 72 1.99 -4.98 14.35
CA TYR A 72 1.28 -3.93 13.60
C TYR A 72 0.08 -3.33 14.36
N ALA A 73 -0.37 -3.91 15.48
CA ALA A 73 -1.53 -3.44 16.25
C ALA A 73 -1.35 -2.04 16.89
N GLY A 74 -0.13 -1.50 16.84
CA GLY A 74 0.13 -0.10 17.21
C GLY A 74 0.04 0.90 16.05
N THR A 75 -0.11 0.44 14.80
CA THR A 75 -0.03 1.32 13.64
C THR A 75 -1.25 1.22 12.73
N GLY A 76 -2.40 1.65 13.22
CA GLY A 76 -3.41 2.22 12.32
C GLY A 76 -2.78 3.34 11.50
N TYR A 77 -3.40 3.72 10.38
CA TYR A 77 -2.94 4.87 9.62
C TYR A 77 -2.79 6.10 10.53
N VAL A 78 -1.60 6.68 10.54
CA VAL A 78 -1.30 7.92 11.27
C VAL A 78 -1.22 9.07 10.28
N PRO A 79 -2.06 10.10 10.41
CA PRO A 79 -2.10 11.23 9.48
C PRO A 79 -0.93 12.19 9.72
N THR A 80 0.29 11.79 9.30
CA THR A 80 1.45 12.67 9.33
C THR A 80 1.26 13.86 8.38
N THR A 81 2.01 14.93 8.60
CA THR A 81 1.97 16.14 7.76
C THR A 81 2.15 15.80 6.28
N ILE A 82 3.14 14.95 5.94
CA ILE A 82 3.41 14.54 4.56
C ILE A 82 2.26 13.68 4.02
N SER A 83 1.80 12.68 4.78
CA SER A 83 0.72 11.79 4.31
C SER A 83 -0.59 12.53 4.10
N SER A 84 -0.90 13.49 4.95
CA SER A 84 -2.07 14.37 4.82
C SER A 84 -1.98 15.28 3.58
N ASP A 85 -0.78 15.80 3.26
CA ASP A 85 -0.59 16.61 2.06
C ASP A 85 -0.66 15.76 0.77
N VAL A 86 -0.15 14.52 0.78
CA VAL A 86 -0.34 13.55 -0.33
C VAL A 86 -1.82 13.31 -0.59
N GLN A 87 -2.63 13.09 0.46
CA GLN A 87 -4.08 12.92 0.31
C GLN A 87 -4.75 14.19 -0.26
N LYS A 88 -4.31 15.39 0.13
CA LYS A 88 -4.80 16.65 -0.46
C LYS A 88 -4.48 16.74 -1.95
N VAL A 89 -3.26 16.33 -2.37
CA VAL A 89 -2.89 16.30 -3.79
C VAL A 89 -3.81 15.34 -4.56
N ILE A 90 -4.07 14.14 -4.04
CA ILE A 90 -4.98 13.17 -4.65
C ILE A 90 -6.40 13.73 -4.72
N ARG A 91 -6.89 14.33 -3.63
CA ARG A 91 -8.23 14.93 -3.57
C ARG A 91 -8.39 16.05 -4.59
N ASN A 92 -7.41 16.94 -4.69
CA ASN A 92 -7.44 18.03 -5.69
C ASN A 92 -7.43 17.47 -7.12
N CYS A 93 -6.66 16.41 -7.38
CA CYS A 93 -6.64 15.71 -8.66
C CYS A 93 -8.02 15.12 -9.00
N GLN A 94 -8.67 14.49 -8.02
CA GLN A 94 -10.02 13.93 -8.17
C GLN A 94 -11.05 15.02 -8.53
N LEU A 95 -11.01 16.16 -7.84
CA LEU A 95 -11.97 17.25 -8.03
C LEU A 95 -11.76 18.04 -9.32
N GLN A 96 -10.52 18.19 -9.77
CA GLN A 96 -10.18 19.02 -10.91
C GLN A 96 -9.98 18.24 -12.21
N GLY A 97 -9.89 16.91 -12.11
CA GLY A 97 -9.49 16.03 -13.21
C GLY A 97 -8.04 16.26 -13.67
N GLY A 98 -7.62 15.52 -14.68
CA GLY A 98 -6.26 15.60 -15.23
C GLY A 98 -5.23 14.83 -14.41
N LEU A 99 -3.97 15.27 -14.46
CA LEU A 99 -2.85 14.57 -13.84
C LEU A 99 -2.35 15.30 -12.60
N ALA A 100 -1.91 14.54 -11.58
CA ALA A 100 -1.16 15.06 -10.45
C ALA A 100 0.03 14.14 -10.11
N ILE A 101 1.06 14.73 -9.51
CA ILE A 101 2.30 14.04 -9.12
C ILE A 101 2.57 14.30 -7.65
N ALA A 102 2.73 13.22 -6.87
CA ALA A 102 3.15 13.25 -5.48
C ALA A 102 4.39 12.34 -5.31
N CYS A 103 5.59 12.90 -5.34
CA CYS A 103 6.82 12.13 -5.32
C CYS A 103 7.78 12.60 -4.21
N GLY A 104 8.85 11.84 -3.97
CA GLY A 104 9.87 12.20 -2.99
C GLY A 104 10.50 10.97 -2.34
N ASP A 105 11.20 11.20 -1.22
CA ASP A 105 11.99 10.18 -0.54
C ASP A 105 11.20 8.91 -0.23
N ALA A 106 11.89 7.77 -0.26
CA ALA A 106 11.29 6.49 0.13
C ALA A 106 10.98 6.47 1.64
N GLY A 107 9.93 5.76 2.03
CA GLY A 107 9.64 5.54 3.46
C GLY A 107 9.02 6.71 4.23
N ILE A 108 8.56 7.77 3.55
CA ILE A 108 7.93 8.95 4.18
C ILE A 108 6.39 8.86 4.32
N GLY A 109 5.78 7.70 4.02
CA GLY A 109 4.36 7.47 4.21
C GLY A 109 3.46 7.68 2.98
N LYS A 110 4.00 7.91 1.78
CA LYS A 110 3.20 8.12 0.55
C LYS A 110 2.26 6.97 0.23
N THR A 111 2.76 5.74 0.21
CA THR A 111 1.98 4.52 -0.03
C THR A 111 0.86 4.34 0.99
N GLU A 112 1.13 4.56 2.26
CA GLU A 112 0.10 4.45 3.31
C GLU A 112 -0.98 5.54 3.17
N ALA A 113 -0.60 6.75 2.75
CA ALA A 113 -1.55 7.81 2.41
C ALA A 113 -2.48 7.40 1.26
N CYS A 114 -1.93 6.75 0.21
CA CYS A 114 -2.71 6.27 -0.94
C CYS A 114 -3.67 5.15 -0.57
N LYS A 115 -3.21 4.16 0.20
CA LYS A 115 -4.04 3.05 0.69
C LYS A 115 -5.20 3.56 1.54
N GLU A 116 -4.91 4.47 2.47
CA GLU A 116 -5.93 5.06 3.34
C GLU A 116 -6.94 5.90 2.54
N TYR A 117 -6.47 6.70 1.57
CA TYR A 117 -7.35 7.44 0.67
C TYR A 117 -8.28 6.50 -0.11
N SER A 118 -7.73 5.44 -0.67
CA SER A 118 -8.52 4.43 -1.39
C SER A 118 -9.53 3.72 -0.49
N ARG A 119 -9.16 3.43 0.76
CA ARG A 119 -10.07 2.83 1.75
C ARG A 119 -11.25 3.75 2.08
N GLN A 120 -10.99 5.05 2.24
CA GLN A 120 -12.02 6.06 2.54
C GLN A 120 -12.93 6.37 1.33
N HIS A 121 -12.43 6.18 0.10
CA HIS A 121 -13.11 6.53 -1.15
C HIS A 121 -13.27 5.31 -2.08
N SER A 122 -13.61 4.14 -1.51
CA SER A 122 -13.60 2.84 -2.20
C SER A 122 -14.46 2.76 -3.46
N THR A 123 -15.49 3.61 -3.58
CA THR A 123 -16.39 3.66 -4.74
C THR A 123 -15.94 4.65 -5.83
N THR A 124 -15.07 5.59 -5.50
CA THR A 124 -14.65 6.67 -6.41
C THR A 124 -13.14 6.73 -6.62
N CYS A 125 -12.40 5.79 -6.03
CA CYS A 125 -10.96 5.69 -6.15
C CYS A 125 -10.55 4.29 -6.62
N VAL A 126 -9.74 4.23 -7.66
CA VAL A 126 -9.05 3.01 -8.12
C VAL A 126 -7.58 3.12 -7.69
N TYR A 127 -7.10 2.21 -6.86
CA TYR A 127 -5.71 2.19 -6.42
C TYR A 127 -4.96 1.00 -6.99
N VAL A 128 -3.85 1.25 -7.66
CA VAL A 128 -2.96 0.22 -8.21
C VAL A 128 -1.50 0.55 -7.91
N THR A 129 -0.69 -0.50 -7.71
CA THR A 129 0.76 -0.39 -7.54
C THR A 129 1.45 -1.04 -8.72
N VAL A 130 2.30 -0.29 -9.40
CA VAL A 130 3.11 -0.81 -10.51
C VAL A 130 4.50 -1.24 -10.02
N ASN A 131 5.21 -2.01 -10.83
CA ASN A 131 6.54 -2.52 -10.50
C ASN A 131 7.34 -2.76 -11.80
N PRO A 132 8.63 -3.12 -11.74
CA PRO A 132 9.44 -3.35 -12.94
C PRO A 132 8.88 -4.36 -13.95
N CYS A 133 8.04 -5.31 -13.51
CA CYS A 133 7.38 -6.30 -14.37
C CYS A 133 6.07 -5.77 -14.96
N ILE A 134 5.36 -4.87 -14.24
CA ILE A 134 4.07 -4.31 -14.61
C ILE A 134 4.25 -2.82 -14.96
N LYS A 135 4.76 -2.53 -16.16
CA LYS A 135 5.11 -1.18 -16.62
C LYS A 135 4.59 -0.81 -18.01
N SER A 136 4.16 -1.80 -18.79
CA SER A 136 3.62 -1.57 -20.13
C SER A 136 2.15 -1.11 -20.07
N ALA A 137 1.70 -0.39 -21.10
CA ALA A 137 0.32 0.09 -21.18
C ALA A 137 -0.70 -1.05 -20.99
N LYS A 138 -0.48 -2.21 -21.63
CA LYS A 138 -1.37 -3.36 -21.49
C LYS A 138 -1.43 -3.84 -20.03
N ALA A 139 -0.27 -4.09 -19.41
CA ALA A 139 -0.20 -4.63 -18.05
C ALA A 139 -0.81 -3.69 -17.02
N VAL A 140 -0.60 -2.37 -17.16
CA VAL A 140 -1.18 -1.37 -16.25
C VAL A 140 -2.70 -1.24 -16.45
N LEU A 141 -3.18 -1.26 -17.69
CA LEU A 141 -4.63 -1.26 -17.96
C LEU A 141 -5.30 -2.55 -17.46
N GLU A 142 -4.67 -3.72 -17.58
CA GLU A 142 -5.16 -4.95 -16.97
C GLU A 142 -5.23 -4.85 -15.44
N LEU A 143 -4.23 -4.23 -14.81
CA LEU A 143 -4.21 -4.02 -13.36
C LEU A 143 -5.35 -3.08 -12.90
N ILE A 144 -5.57 -1.97 -13.62
CA ILE A 144 -6.69 -1.05 -13.38
C ILE A 144 -8.02 -1.77 -13.62
N GLY A 145 -8.14 -2.47 -14.76
CA GLY A 145 -9.34 -3.20 -15.13
C GLY A 145 -9.77 -4.24 -14.10
N ALA A 146 -8.80 -4.96 -13.51
CA ALA A 146 -9.06 -5.94 -12.45
C ALA A 146 -9.74 -5.33 -11.22
N GLN A 147 -9.44 -4.06 -10.88
CA GLN A 147 -10.07 -3.36 -9.75
C GLN A 147 -11.53 -2.97 -10.00
N ILE A 148 -11.93 -2.87 -11.26
CA ILE A 148 -13.28 -2.43 -11.69
C ILE A 148 -14.03 -3.52 -12.48
N ASN A 149 -13.61 -4.77 -12.36
CA ASN A 149 -14.22 -5.94 -13.00
C ASN A 149 -14.29 -5.84 -14.54
N VAL A 150 -13.17 -5.42 -15.16
CA VAL A 150 -12.95 -5.46 -16.61
C VAL A 150 -12.07 -6.66 -16.93
N SER A 151 -12.50 -7.48 -17.90
CA SER A 151 -11.75 -8.66 -18.33
C SER A 151 -10.51 -8.29 -19.15
N SER A 152 -9.49 -9.17 -19.15
CA SER A 152 -8.29 -8.99 -19.97
C SER A 152 -8.62 -8.94 -21.48
N GLY A 153 -7.80 -8.20 -22.24
CA GLY A 153 -8.01 -8.02 -23.67
C GLY A 153 -6.85 -7.31 -24.37
N SER A 154 -7.10 -6.85 -25.60
CA SER A 154 -6.17 -5.95 -26.29
C SER A 154 -6.13 -4.57 -25.60
N VAL A 155 -5.05 -3.80 -25.81
CA VAL A 155 -4.91 -2.45 -25.22
C VAL A 155 -6.12 -1.57 -25.55
N SER A 156 -6.57 -1.58 -26.79
CA SER A 156 -7.73 -0.80 -27.24
C SER A 156 -9.03 -1.28 -26.58
N ARG A 157 -9.23 -2.58 -26.44
CA ARG A 157 -10.41 -3.13 -25.78
C ARG A 157 -10.43 -2.76 -24.30
N LEU A 158 -9.30 -2.97 -23.61
CA LEU A 158 -9.14 -2.58 -22.21
C LEU A 158 -9.43 -1.08 -22.00
N TRP A 159 -8.89 -0.24 -22.87
CA TRP A 159 -9.11 1.20 -22.80
C TRP A 159 -10.60 1.55 -22.91
N LEU A 160 -11.31 0.96 -23.89
CA LEU A 160 -12.76 1.17 -24.08
C LEU A 160 -13.58 0.67 -22.88
N ASP A 161 -13.30 -0.54 -22.40
CA ASP A 161 -14.06 -1.13 -21.31
C ASP A 161 -13.79 -0.43 -19.99
N ILE A 162 -12.55 0.03 -19.73
CA ILE A 162 -12.19 0.83 -18.55
C ILE A 162 -12.91 2.18 -18.60
N THR A 163 -12.84 2.90 -19.71
CA THR A 163 -13.51 4.21 -19.85
C THR A 163 -15.03 4.12 -19.74
N ALA A 164 -15.63 2.98 -20.11
CA ALA A 164 -17.06 2.73 -19.94
C ALA A 164 -17.45 2.39 -18.48
N LYS A 165 -16.51 1.91 -17.67
CA LYS A 165 -16.73 1.55 -16.26
C LYS A 165 -16.42 2.68 -15.28
N LEU A 166 -15.48 3.55 -15.64
CA LEU A 166 -15.17 4.73 -14.85
C LEU A 166 -16.30 5.76 -14.95
N SER A 167 -16.46 6.55 -13.89
CA SER A 167 -17.50 7.58 -13.80
C SER A 167 -16.88 8.95 -13.52
N ASP A 168 -17.66 10.00 -13.78
CA ASP A 168 -17.32 11.37 -13.43
C ASP A 168 -16.95 11.52 -11.95
N GLY A 169 -15.91 12.30 -11.65
CA GLY A 169 -15.43 12.53 -10.29
C GLY A 169 -14.62 11.39 -9.67
N MET A 170 -14.23 10.38 -10.46
CA MET A 170 -13.32 9.33 -9.99
C MET A 170 -11.85 9.75 -10.08
N VAL A 171 -11.01 9.04 -9.31
CA VAL A 171 -9.55 9.16 -9.37
C VAL A 171 -8.90 7.78 -9.48
N ILE A 172 -7.86 7.69 -10.31
CA ILE A 172 -6.96 6.53 -10.37
C ILE A 172 -5.66 6.93 -9.67
N ILE A 173 -5.25 6.20 -8.65
CA ILE A 173 -3.96 6.36 -8.00
C ILE A 173 -3.02 5.27 -8.51
N ILE A 174 -1.86 5.68 -9.02
CA ILE A 174 -0.82 4.77 -9.48
C ILE A 174 0.40 4.96 -8.59
N ASP A 175 0.61 4.02 -7.70
CA ASP A 175 1.77 3.99 -6.80
C ASP A 175 2.98 3.33 -7.47
N GLU A 176 4.19 3.68 -7.01
CA GLU A 176 5.49 3.30 -7.60
C GLU A 176 5.63 3.73 -9.08
N ALA A 177 5.04 4.88 -9.42
CA ALA A 177 4.90 5.37 -10.80
C ALA A 177 6.25 5.59 -11.55
N GLN A 178 7.40 5.59 -10.87
CA GLN A 178 8.72 5.62 -11.50
C GLN A 178 9.01 4.39 -12.38
N HIS A 179 8.21 3.34 -12.29
CA HIS A 179 8.35 2.16 -13.14
C HIS A 179 7.60 2.28 -14.47
N LEU A 180 6.73 3.28 -14.63
CA LEU A 180 5.96 3.47 -15.86
C LEU A 180 6.84 3.86 -17.05
N THR A 181 6.46 3.40 -18.24
CA THR A 181 7.05 3.92 -19.49
C THR A 181 6.29 5.17 -19.96
N TYR A 182 6.96 6.01 -20.76
CA TYR A 182 6.32 7.18 -21.38
C TYR A 182 5.03 6.80 -22.13
N LYS A 183 5.08 5.73 -22.95
CA LYS A 183 3.91 5.23 -23.70
C LYS A 183 2.74 4.84 -22.78
N THR A 184 3.04 4.29 -21.61
CA THR A 184 2.03 3.94 -20.61
C THR A 184 1.38 5.21 -20.05
N ILE A 185 2.18 6.21 -19.73
CA ILE A 185 1.70 7.50 -19.21
C ILE A 185 0.80 8.20 -20.25
N GLU A 186 1.19 8.19 -21.53
CA GLU A 186 0.37 8.74 -22.62
C GLU A 186 -0.97 7.99 -22.77
N SER A 187 -0.95 6.66 -22.65
CA SER A 187 -2.20 5.87 -22.67
C SER A 187 -3.11 6.22 -21.49
N LEU A 188 -2.55 6.45 -20.30
CA LEU A 188 -3.32 6.87 -19.13
C LEU A 188 -3.84 8.30 -19.29
N ARG A 189 -3.02 9.23 -19.79
CA ARG A 189 -3.43 10.60 -20.08
C ARG A 189 -4.64 10.64 -21.02
N SER A 190 -4.66 9.78 -22.04
CA SER A 190 -5.77 9.72 -23.00
C SER A 190 -7.11 9.37 -22.36
N ILE A 191 -7.11 8.67 -21.22
CA ILE A 191 -8.32 8.41 -20.42
C ILE A 191 -8.84 9.73 -19.84
N CYS A 192 -7.97 10.56 -19.23
CA CYS A 192 -8.37 11.88 -18.74
C CYS A 192 -8.92 12.78 -19.86
N ASP A 193 -8.25 12.80 -21.02
CA ASP A 193 -8.70 13.57 -22.17
C ASP A 193 -10.08 13.12 -22.68
N HIS A 194 -10.38 11.82 -22.62
CA HIS A 194 -11.69 11.27 -22.98
C HIS A 194 -12.83 11.79 -22.07
N PHE A 195 -12.58 11.91 -20.76
CA PHE A 195 -13.55 12.47 -19.82
C PHE A 195 -13.69 13.99 -20.00
N ASP A 196 -12.57 14.70 -20.13
CA ASP A 196 -12.53 16.15 -20.38
C ASP A 196 -13.34 16.54 -21.64
N ALA A 197 -13.20 15.76 -22.73
CA ALA A 197 -13.96 15.96 -23.96
C ALA A 197 -15.48 15.81 -23.79
N LYS A 198 -15.94 15.15 -22.73
CA LYS A 198 -17.35 14.98 -22.37
C LYS A 198 -17.82 15.99 -21.31
N GLY A 199 -16.97 16.93 -20.90
CA GLY A 199 -17.25 17.84 -19.78
C GLY A 199 -17.29 17.14 -18.41
N GLN A 200 -16.66 15.98 -18.30
CA GLN A 200 -16.54 15.17 -17.08
C GLN A 200 -15.14 15.26 -16.51
N THR A 201 -14.99 14.95 -15.24
CA THR A 201 -13.70 14.95 -14.53
C THR A 201 -13.23 13.54 -14.25
N LEU A 202 -11.96 13.24 -14.56
CA LEU A 202 -11.25 12.07 -14.12
C LEU A 202 -9.82 12.46 -13.72
N GLY A 203 -9.42 12.16 -12.49
CA GLY A 203 -8.07 12.40 -12.01
C GLY A 203 -7.19 11.17 -12.14
N ILE A 204 -5.90 11.35 -12.45
CA ILE A 204 -4.87 10.31 -12.31
C ILE A 204 -3.72 10.87 -11.48
N ALA A 205 -3.53 10.31 -10.29
CA ALA A 205 -2.47 10.68 -9.37
C ALA A 205 -1.30 9.69 -9.47
N PHE A 206 -0.14 10.17 -9.90
CA PHE A 206 1.10 9.41 -9.94
C PHE A 206 1.86 9.63 -8.63
N VAL A 207 2.11 8.53 -7.92
CA VAL A 207 2.84 8.54 -6.64
C VAL A 207 4.12 7.71 -6.79
N GLY A 208 5.25 8.23 -6.27
CA GLY A 208 6.51 7.50 -6.41
C GLY A 208 7.71 8.26 -5.83
N ASN A 209 8.91 7.95 -6.32
CA ASN A 209 10.13 8.65 -5.96
C ASN A 209 10.39 9.87 -6.90
N GLU A 210 11.50 10.59 -6.70
CA GLU A 210 11.81 11.77 -7.51
C GLU A 210 12.01 11.48 -9.00
N THR A 211 12.40 10.25 -9.38
CA THR A 211 12.54 9.89 -10.80
C THR A 211 11.20 9.92 -11.53
N THR A 212 10.08 9.83 -10.79
CA THR A 212 8.71 10.00 -11.32
C THR A 212 8.55 11.37 -11.99
N VAL A 213 9.06 12.46 -11.39
CA VAL A 213 9.01 13.81 -11.99
C VAL A 213 9.82 13.87 -13.26
N ASN A 214 11.01 13.24 -13.27
CA ASN A 214 11.88 13.24 -14.45
C ASN A 214 11.25 12.47 -15.62
N GLN A 215 10.50 11.42 -15.32
CA GLN A 215 9.77 10.63 -16.33
C GLN A 215 8.49 11.30 -16.82
N LEU A 216 7.83 12.09 -15.95
CA LEU A 216 6.57 12.76 -16.26
C LEU A 216 6.75 14.21 -16.76
N GLY A 217 7.91 14.82 -16.55
CA GLY A 217 8.08 16.25 -16.82
C GLY A 217 9.51 16.72 -17.01
N GLY A 218 10.47 15.83 -17.26
CA GLY A 218 11.88 16.19 -17.44
C GLY A 218 12.11 17.32 -18.46
N LYS A 219 13.02 18.23 -18.14
CA LYS A 219 13.22 19.55 -18.75
C LYS A 219 13.54 19.59 -20.27
N GLN A 220 13.62 18.45 -20.99
CA GLN A 220 14.35 18.43 -22.26
C GLN A 220 13.66 17.81 -23.50
N LYS A 221 12.39 17.39 -23.44
CA LYS A 221 11.73 16.86 -24.65
C LYS A 221 10.35 17.48 -24.87
N ALA A 222 10.08 17.92 -26.10
CA ALA A 222 8.76 18.40 -26.54
C ALA A 222 7.63 17.40 -26.26
N GLU A 223 7.93 16.10 -26.29
CA GLU A 223 7.01 15.01 -25.94
C GLU A 223 6.42 15.13 -24.53
N PHE A 224 7.18 15.62 -23.56
CA PHE A 224 6.70 15.81 -22.18
C PHE A 224 5.88 17.09 -21.97
N ALA A 225 5.85 17.99 -22.95
CA ALA A 225 5.08 19.23 -22.83
C ALA A 225 3.58 18.96 -22.68
N GLN A 226 3.06 17.93 -23.35
CA GLN A 226 1.63 17.56 -23.26
C GLN A 226 1.28 17.02 -21.87
N ILE A 227 2.12 16.14 -21.29
CA ILE A 227 1.92 15.62 -19.94
C ILE A 227 1.98 16.77 -18.93
N ARG A 228 3.00 17.64 -19.05
CA ARG A 228 3.18 18.79 -18.13
C ARG A 228 1.99 19.75 -18.19
N ASN A 229 1.45 20.03 -19.36
CA ASN A 229 0.30 20.92 -19.51
C ASN A 229 -0.98 20.33 -18.90
N ARG A 230 -1.09 19.00 -18.80
CA ARG A 230 -2.21 18.31 -18.14
C ARG A 230 -1.95 18.04 -16.65
N THR A 231 -0.71 18.23 -16.17
CA THR A 231 -0.36 18.06 -14.75
C THR A 231 -0.71 19.33 -13.99
N LYS A 232 -1.78 19.27 -13.20
CA LYS A 232 -2.31 20.42 -12.46
C LYS A 232 -1.60 20.64 -11.13
N ASN A 233 -1.04 19.58 -10.54
CA ASN A 233 -0.34 19.66 -9.27
C ASN A 233 0.87 18.74 -9.24
N THR A 234 2.01 19.28 -8.81
CA THR A 234 3.25 18.50 -8.58
C THR A 234 3.81 18.87 -7.20
N ARG A 235 4.00 17.85 -6.35
CA ARG A 235 4.59 17.99 -5.03
C ARG A 235 5.76 17.04 -4.87
N ILE A 236 6.86 17.57 -4.33
CA ILE A 236 8.07 16.82 -4.01
C ILE A 236 8.27 16.86 -2.50
N TYR A 237 8.33 15.69 -1.90
CA TYR A 237 8.44 15.49 -0.46
C TYR A 237 9.83 14.99 -0.08
N SER A 238 10.39 15.59 0.97
CA SER A 238 11.66 15.13 1.54
C SER A 238 11.46 14.70 2.98
N SER A 239 12.19 13.65 3.40
CA SER A 239 12.26 13.19 4.78
C SER A 239 12.64 14.32 5.77
N LYS A 240 13.46 15.27 5.32
CA LYS A 240 13.85 16.46 6.11
C LYS A 240 12.67 17.34 6.54
N LYS A 241 11.50 17.18 5.90
CA LYS A 241 10.27 17.93 6.24
C LYS A 241 9.38 17.23 7.26
N VAL A 242 9.76 16.05 7.74
CA VAL A 242 9.06 15.38 8.84
C VAL A 242 9.14 16.26 10.08
N GLN A 243 8.00 16.50 10.71
CA GLN A 243 7.87 17.39 11.86
C GLN A 243 7.89 16.61 13.17
N ARG A 244 8.21 17.29 14.28
CA ARG A 244 8.13 16.70 15.61
C ARG A 244 6.73 16.19 15.93
N SER A 245 5.70 16.93 15.56
CA SER A 245 4.30 16.51 15.71
C SER A 245 3.98 15.18 15.01
N ASP A 246 4.63 14.89 13.87
CA ASP A 246 4.47 13.60 13.20
C ASP A 246 5.03 12.45 14.04
N ILE A 247 6.15 12.68 14.72
CA ILE A 247 6.80 11.70 15.59
C ILE A 247 5.99 11.48 16.88
N GLU A 248 5.42 12.55 17.44
CA GLU A 248 4.51 12.48 18.60
C GLU A 248 3.25 11.67 18.28
N LEU A 249 2.71 11.82 17.08
CA LEU A 249 1.56 11.03 16.61
C LEU A 249 1.92 9.55 16.34
N LEU A 250 3.11 9.30 15.80
CA LEU A 250 3.56 7.94 15.48
C LEU A 250 3.97 7.16 16.73
N PHE A 251 4.52 7.84 17.74
CA PHE A 251 5.08 7.22 18.96
C PHE A 251 4.58 7.94 20.22
N PRO A 252 3.28 7.83 20.53
CA PRO A 252 2.69 8.55 21.68
C PRO A 252 3.34 8.21 23.01
N ASP A 253 3.87 7.01 23.15
CA ASP A 253 4.56 6.57 24.38
C ASP A 253 5.87 7.34 24.63
N LEU A 254 6.46 7.95 23.60
CA LEU A 254 7.72 8.71 23.73
C LEU A 254 7.50 10.20 24.01
N VAL A 255 6.27 10.69 24.09
CA VAL A 255 5.97 12.13 24.23
C VAL A 255 6.62 12.70 25.50
N ASN A 256 6.72 11.92 26.57
CA ASN A 256 7.33 12.33 27.85
C ASN A 256 8.85 12.07 27.92
N ASP A 257 9.44 11.36 26.94
CA ASP A 257 10.90 11.15 26.79
C ASP A 257 11.44 12.03 25.66
N VAL A 258 11.66 13.31 25.96
CA VAL A 258 12.14 14.30 24.97
C VAL A 258 13.42 13.84 24.24
N PRO A 259 14.46 13.28 24.92
CA PRO A 259 15.64 12.74 24.25
C PRO A 259 15.29 11.60 23.24
N ALA A 260 14.39 10.69 23.60
CA ALA A 260 13.95 9.62 22.71
C ALA A 260 13.20 10.19 21.49
N LEU A 261 12.29 11.12 21.71
CA LEU A 261 11.51 11.77 20.65
C LEU A 261 12.42 12.51 19.65
N GLU A 262 13.37 13.30 20.13
CA GLU A 262 14.35 14.02 19.29
C GLU A 262 15.25 13.06 18.52
N PHE A 263 15.62 11.93 19.13
CA PHE A 263 16.38 10.88 18.45
C PHE A 263 15.56 10.27 17.30
N MET A 264 14.30 9.91 17.55
CA MET A 264 13.40 9.37 16.53
C MET A 264 13.13 10.37 15.39
N LEU A 265 13.03 11.66 15.70
CA LEU A 265 12.90 12.70 14.69
C LEU A 265 14.15 12.76 13.78
N ARG A 266 15.36 12.70 14.33
CA ARG A 266 16.58 12.64 13.51
C ARG A 266 16.62 11.42 12.60
N ILE A 267 16.21 10.24 13.09
CA ILE A 267 16.09 9.03 12.26
C ILE A 267 15.10 9.25 11.13
N ALA A 268 13.91 9.78 11.44
CA ALA A 268 12.87 10.02 10.44
C ALA A 268 13.26 11.10 9.40
N GLN A 269 14.12 12.04 9.76
CA GLN A 269 14.65 13.08 8.86
C GLN A 269 15.89 12.64 8.08
N SER A 270 16.47 11.48 8.41
CA SER A 270 17.62 10.90 7.72
C SER A 270 17.20 10.13 6.44
N SER A 271 18.15 9.45 5.82
CA SER A 271 17.88 8.51 4.70
C SER A 271 17.01 7.31 5.10
N GLN A 272 16.88 7.03 6.39
CA GLN A 272 16.01 5.97 6.94
C GLN A 272 14.53 6.34 6.86
N ALA A 273 14.23 7.63 6.86
CA ALA A 273 12.88 8.21 6.82
C ALA A 273 11.95 7.67 7.94
N VAL A 274 10.66 7.94 7.83
CA VAL A 274 9.64 7.47 8.79
C VAL A 274 9.61 5.94 8.90
N ARG A 275 9.81 5.22 7.79
CA ARG A 275 9.88 3.75 7.79
C ARG A 275 10.99 3.23 8.70
N GLY A 276 12.18 3.85 8.63
CA GLY A 276 13.30 3.48 9.51
C GLY A 276 12.99 3.75 10.97
N ALA A 277 12.35 4.89 11.28
CA ALA A 277 11.92 5.21 12.64
C ALA A 277 10.89 4.18 13.17
N VAL A 278 9.89 3.82 12.38
CA VAL A 278 8.90 2.79 12.74
C VAL A 278 9.56 1.44 12.99
N ASN A 279 10.47 1.01 12.10
CA ASN A 279 11.18 -0.26 12.28
C ASN A 279 12.07 -0.25 13.53
N LEU A 280 12.76 0.85 13.80
CA LEU A 280 13.57 1.01 15.01
C LEU A 280 12.72 0.91 16.27
N TYR A 281 11.60 1.64 16.31
CA TYR A 281 10.69 1.59 17.45
C TYR A 281 10.13 0.20 17.68
N SER A 282 9.67 -0.48 16.63
CA SER A 282 9.12 -1.84 16.70
C SER A 282 10.14 -2.81 17.30
N ASN A 283 11.38 -2.81 16.77
CA ASN A 283 12.43 -3.68 17.29
C ASN A 283 12.82 -3.36 18.74
N ALA A 284 12.85 -2.09 19.14
CA ALA A 284 13.13 -1.70 20.52
C ALA A 284 11.99 -2.09 21.46
N HIS A 285 10.75 -1.98 21.01
CA HIS A 285 9.55 -2.38 21.74
C HIS A 285 9.54 -3.90 21.99
N ASP A 286 9.83 -4.69 20.97
CA ASP A 286 9.91 -6.16 21.07
C ASP A 286 11.00 -6.62 22.07
N ASN A 287 12.06 -5.82 22.22
CA ASN A 287 13.10 -6.04 23.23
C ASN A 287 12.75 -5.40 24.60
N GLY A 288 11.55 -4.87 24.76
CA GLY A 288 11.08 -4.30 26.02
C GLY A 288 11.81 -3.02 26.47
N ASN A 289 12.49 -2.31 25.55
CA ASN A 289 13.27 -1.13 25.90
C ASN A 289 13.15 -0.02 24.87
N VAL A 290 12.12 0.81 25.01
CA VAL A 290 11.84 1.99 24.16
C VAL A 290 12.38 3.30 24.74
N THR A 291 13.20 3.26 25.79
CA THR A 291 13.88 4.44 26.31
C THR A 291 14.89 4.98 25.31
N HIS A 292 15.31 6.25 25.45
CA HIS A 292 16.35 6.83 24.60
C HIS A 292 17.60 5.92 24.49
N LYS A 293 18.09 5.36 25.62
CA LYS A 293 19.24 4.45 25.61
C LYS A 293 18.96 3.16 24.84
N GLY A 294 17.77 2.59 24.99
CA GLY A 294 17.34 1.38 24.27
C GLY A 294 17.24 1.62 22.77
N LEU A 295 16.66 2.73 22.35
CA LEU A 295 16.56 3.14 20.95
C LEU A 295 17.94 3.35 20.30
N VAL A 296 18.86 4.02 21.01
CA VAL A 296 20.25 4.20 20.52
C VAL A 296 20.99 2.86 20.39
N ALA A 297 20.83 1.95 21.37
CA ALA A 297 21.44 0.63 21.31
C ALA A 297 20.86 -0.19 20.15
N MET A 298 19.53 -0.16 19.95
CA MET A 298 18.87 -0.83 18.85
C MET A 298 19.27 -0.26 17.49
N ALA A 299 19.37 1.06 17.35
CA ALA A 299 19.82 1.70 16.11
C ALA A 299 21.25 1.23 15.73
N LYS A 300 22.14 1.10 16.71
CA LYS A 300 23.49 0.54 16.49
C LYS A 300 23.44 -0.93 16.07
N TYR A 301 22.57 -1.73 16.70
CA TYR A 301 22.39 -3.14 16.35
C TYR A 301 21.86 -3.31 14.91
N MET A 302 21.04 -2.37 14.45
CA MET A 302 20.47 -2.33 13.10
C MET A 302 21.39 -1.66 12.07
N ASP A 303 22.64 -1.32 12.41
CA ASP A 303 23.60 -0.60 11.55
C ASP A 303 23.01 0.69 10.93
N MET A 304 22.15 1.38 11.67
CA MET A 304 21.57 2.63 11.22
C MET A 304 22.62 3.75 11.35
N ALA A 305 22.85 4.45 10.24
CA ALA A 305 23.65 5.68 10.27
C ALA A 305 22.86 6.78 11.01
N VAL A 306 23.34 7.18 12.19
CA VAL A 306 22.71 8.15 13.09
C VAL A 306 23.62 9.36 13.27
#